data_1990fe9b4802195111cabf64db1931ae
#
_entry.id   1990fe9b4802195111cabf64db1931ae
#
_cell.length_a   1.000
_cell.length_b   1.000
_cell.length_c   1.000
_cell.angle_alpha   90.00
_cell.angle_beta   90.00
_cell.angle_gamma   90.00
#
_symmetry.space_group_name_H-M   'P 1'
#
loop_
_entity.id
_entity.type
_entity.pdbx_description
1 polymer ?
#
loop_
_entity_poly.entity_id
_entity_poly.type
_entity_poly.pdbx_seq_one_letter_code
_entity_poly.pdbx_strand_id
1 'polypeptide(L)'
;MVTVPEAEALVGRWREREDGIPAHVTVLVPFLHTSRIDDNVRTELRALFRLHPAVDVGFRRVGRFPEVVYLAPEPAEPFVWLTEAVVARWPETPPYGGAYDTIIPHLTLGRAGVVEESALDGELPLTSRARAVTLLVCVDGERWTESEVFPLA
;
A
#
# COMPACT_ATOMS: atom_id res chain seq x y z
N MET A 1 -3.62 3.21 -0.17
CA MET A 1 -2.24 2.76 -0.45
C MET A 1 -1.33 3.92 -0.76
N VAL A 2 -0.02 3.72 -0.60
CA VAL A 2 1.02 4.64 -1.08
C VAL A 2 1.66 4.01 -2.31
N THR A 3 1.62 4.69 -3.43
CA THR A 3 2.23 4.19 -4.68
C THR A 3 3.74 4.33 -4.64
N VAL A 4 4.44 3.38 -5.26
CA VAL A 4 5.91 3.36 -5.37
C VAL A 4 6.29 3.19 -6.85
N PRO A 5 6.25 4.29 -7.63
CA PRO A 5 6.49 4.21 -9.08
C PRO A 5 7.85 3.61 -9.44
N GLU A 6 8.86 3.83 -8.61
CA GLU A 6 10.21 3.31 -8.83
C GLU A 6 10.28 1.78 -8.80
N ALA A 7 9.31 1.13 -8.17
CA ALA A 7 9.22 -0.33 -8.10
C ALA A 7 8.34 -0.94 -9.20
N GLU A 8 7.68 -0.14 -10.03
CA GLU A 8 6.70 -0.63 -11.00
C GLU A 8 7.31 -1.60 -12.00
N ALA A 9 8.49 -1.29 -12.54
CA ALA A 9 9.18 -2.18 -13.48
C ALA A 9 9.54 -3.52 -12.84
N LEU A 10 9.93 -3.51 -11.57
CA LEU A 10 10.31 -4.71 -10.84
C LEU A 10 9.09 -5.57 -10.53
N VAL A 11 8.05 -4.98 -9.97
CA VAL A 11 6.78 -5.67 -9.66
C VAL A 11 6.14 -6.22 -10.94
N GLY A 12 6.21 -5.48 -12.04
CA GLY A 12 5.66 -5.87 -13.32
C GLY A 12 6.23 -7.18 -13.87
N ARG A 13 7.47 -7.54 -13.49
CA ARG A 13 8.10 -8.81 -13.92
C ARG A 13 7.32 -10.04 -13.47
N TRP A 14 6.68 -9.96 -12.29
CA TRP A 14 6.02 -11.10 -11.66
C TRP A 14 4.51 -10.88 -11.48
N ARG A 15 3.97 -9.80 -12.08
CA ARG A 15 2.53 -9.53 -12.05
C ARG A 15 1.79 -10.59 -12.87
N GLU A 16 0.85 -11.27 -12.24
CA GLU A 16 0.09 -12.35 -12.87
C GLU A 16 -1.29 -11.89 -13.35
N ARG A 17 -1.78 -10.74 -12.85
CA ARG A 17 -3.09 -10.21 -13.20
C ARG A 17 -3.04 -8.71 -13.46
N GLU A 18 -3.81 -8.27 -14.46
CA GLU A 18 -4.00 -6.86 -14.79
C GLU A 18 -5.21 -6.32 -14.01
N ASP A 19 -5.06 -6.16 -12.71
CA ASP A 19 -6.12 -5.68 -11.83
C ASP A 19 -6.15 -4.16 -11.66
N GLY A 20 -5.25 -3.45 -12.30
CA GLY A 20 -5.15 -1.99 -12.24
C GLY A 20 -4.43 -1.46 -11.00
N ILE A 21 -3.87 -2.32 -10.17
CA ILE A 21 -3.16 -1.92 -8.95
C ILE A 21 -1.67 -1.73 -9.26
N PRO A 22 -1.12 -0.50 -9.14
CA PRO A 22 0.31 -0.27 -9.33
C PRO A 22 1.13 -0.78 -8.15
N ALA A 23 2.46 -0.78 -8.29
CA ALA A 23 3.37 -1.09 -7.18
C ALA A 23 3.09 -0.14 -6.00
N HIS A 24 2.92 -0.69 -4.81
CA HIS A 24 2.46 0.08 -3.65
C HIS A 24 2.80 -0.57 -2.31
N VAL A 25 2.71 0.25 -1.27
CA VAL A 25 2.56 -0.20 0.12
C VAL A 25 1.10 0.03 0.52
N THR A 26 0.43 -1.03 0.97
CA THR A 26 -0.95 -0.93 1.43
C THR A 26 -1.01 -0.16 2.74
N VAL A 27 -1.92 0.82 2.82
CA VAL A 27 -2.25 1.48 4.09
C VAL A 27 -3.37 0.73 4.80
N LEU A 28 -4.44 0.43 4.08
CA LEU A 28 -5.57 -0.32 4.65
C LEU A 28 -6.36 -1.05 3.56
N VAL A 29 -6.71 -2.29 3.84
CA VAL A 29 -7.63 -3.10 3.05
C VAL A 29 -8.34 -4.11 3.96
N PRO A 30 -9.66 -4.33 3.81
CA PRO A 30 -10.58 -3.47 3.07
C PRO A 30 -10.91 -2.18 3.82
N PHE A 31 -11.23 -1.13 3.11
CA PHE A 31 -11.80 0.08 3.66
C PHE A 31 -13.34 0.02 3.55
N LEU A 32 -14.01 1.14 3.73
CA LEU A 32 -15.46 1.24 3.63
C LEU A 32 -15.96 0.80 2.24
N HIS A 33 -17.15 0.21 2.21
CA HIS A 33 -17.81 -0.07 0.93
C HIS A 33 -17.98 1.23 0.14
N THR A 34 -17.87 1.15 -1.19
CA THR A 34 -17.92 2.32 -2.09
C THR A 34 -19.12 3.22 -1.83
N SER A 35 -20.30 2.64 -1.52
CA SER A 35 -21.51 3.40 -1.22
C SER A 35 -21.40 4.27 0.03
N ARG A 36 -20.44 4.02 0.91
CA ARG A 36 -20.23 4.78 2.14
C ARG A 36 -19.11 5.83 2.01
N ILE A 37 -18.39 5.83 0.90
CA ILE A 37 -17.31 6.79 0.64
C ILE A 37 -17.90 8.03 -0.02
N ASP A 38 -18.54 8.87 0.80
CA ASP A 38 -19.14 10.13 0.39
C ASP A 38 -18.14 11.31 0.50
N ASP A 39 -18.62 12.53 0.23
CA ASP A 39 -17.78 13.73 0.29
C ASP A 39 -17.27 14.01 1.71
N ASN A 40 -18.03 13.66 2.74
CA ASN A 40 -17.60 13.83 4.13
C ASN A 40 -16.42 12.90 4.44
N VAL A 41 -16.52 11.63 4.06
CA VAL A 41 -15.42 10.66 4.25
C VAL A 41 -14.17 11.14 3.51
N ARG A 42 -14.31 11.63 2.28
CA ARG A 42 -13.19 12.14 1.48
C ARG A 42 -12.55 13.37 2.13
N THR A 43 -13.35 14.27 2.64
CA THR A 43 -12.86 15.46 3.36
C THR A 43 -12.11 15.08 4.62
N GLU A 44 -12.63 14.12 5.38
CA GLU A 44 -11.97 13.62 6.60
C GLU A 44 -10.66 12.90 6.28
N LEU A 45 -10.63 12.07 5.23
CA LEU A 45 -9.39 11.42 4.79
C LEU A 45 -8.32 12.46 4.40
N ARG A 46 -8.72 13.50 3.67
CA ARG A 46 -7.81 14.57 3.26
C ARG A 46 -7.22 15.30 4.47
N ALA A 47 -8.06 15.64 5.44
CA ALA A 47 -7.61 16.30 6.68
C ALA A 47 -6.69 15.38 7.48
N LEU A 48 -7.04 14.09 7.61
CA LEU A 48 -6.26 13.10 8.35
C LEU A 48 -4.87 12.92 7.75
N PHE A 49 -4.76 12.71 6.44
CA PHE A 49 -3.48 12.46 5.81
C PHE A 49 -2.56 13.69 5.80
N ARG A 50 -3.12 14.89 5.82
CA ARG A 50 -2.33 16.13 5.97
C ARG A 50 -1.66 16.28 7.32
N LEU A 51 -2.02 15.51 8.32
CA LEU A 51 -1.33 15.49 9.61
C LEU A 51 -0.06 14.64 9.60
N HIS A 52 0.16 13.89 8.53
CA HIS A 52 1.32 13.01 8.39
C HIS A 52 2.30 13.59 7.37
N PRO A 53 3.60 13.69 7.72
CA PRO A 53 4.57 14.25 6.79
C PRO A 53 4.85 13.31 5.62
N ALA A 54 5.20 13.87 4.48
CA ALA A 54 5.80 13.12 3.40
C ALA A 54 7.15 12.55 3.88
N VAL A 55 7.51 11.35 3.46
CA VAL A 55 8.69 10.66 3.97
C VAL A 55 9.48 9.99 2.84
N ASP A 56 10.80 10.11 2.91
CA ASP A 56 11.69 9.32 2.07
C ASP A 56 11.73 7.90 2.60
N VAL A 57 11.63 6.93 1.69
CA VAL A 57 11.55 5.51 2.03
C VAL A 57 12.52 4.71 1.18
N GLY A 58 13.22 3.77 1.80
CA GLY A 58 14.09 2.82 1.15
C GLY A 58 13.53 1.41 1.21
N PHE A 59 13.84 0.62 0.19
CA PHE A 59 13.48 -0.79 0.12
C PHE A 59 14.75 -1.59 -0.18
N ARG A 60 15.38 -2.14 0.86
CA ARG A 60 16.61 -2.91 0.70
C ARG A 60 16.47 -4.37 1.12
N ARG A 61 15.49 -4.67 1.97
CA ARG A 61 15.32 -6.02 2.53
C ARG A 61 14.14 -6.72 1.90
N VAL A 62 14.38 -7.99 1.55
CA VAL A 62 13.36 -8.91 1.08
C VAL A 62 12.77 -9.63 2.28
N GLY A 63 11.45 -9.70 2.34
CA GLY A 63 10.72 -10.47 3.34
C GLY A 63 9.80 -11.47 2.68
N ARG A 64 9.28 -12.41 3.47
CA ARG A 64 8.38 -13.46 2.99
C ARG A 64 7.21 -13.63 3.93
N PHE A 65 6.02 -13.73 3.35
CA PHE A 65 4.87 -14.38 3.95
C PHE A 65 4.72 -15.78 3.32
N PRO A 66 3.84 -16.64 3.82
CA PRO A 66 3.72 -18.00 3.26
C PRO A 66 3.51 -18.05 1.74
N GLU A 67 2.82 -17.07 1.18
CA GLU A 67 2.45 -17.08 -0.24
C GLU A 67 3.03 -15.94 -1.08
N VAL A 68 3.70 -14.97 -0.45
CA VAL A 68 4.21 -13.79 -1.15
C VAL A 68 5.63 -13.43 -0.74
N VAL A 69 6.35 -12.86 -1.70
CA VAL A 69 7.66 -12.23 -1.49
C VAL A 69 7.45 -10.71 -1.56
N TYR A 70 8.03 -9.98 -0.64
CA TYR A 70 7.85 -8.53 -0.54
C TYR A 70 9.15 -7.80 -0.23
N LEU A 71 9.12 -6.49 -0.43
CA LEU A 71 10.16 -5.58 0.05
C LEU A 71 9.64 -4.85 1.29
N ALA A 72 10.50 -4.77 2.32
CA ALA A 72 10.20 -4.07 3.56
C ALA A 72 10.54 -2.58 3.42
N PRO A 73 9.58 -1.66 3.64
CA PRO A 73 9.89 -0.23 3.64
C PRO A 73 10.70 0.17 4.88
N GLU A 74 11.65 1.07 4.69
CA GLU A 74 12.47 1.64 5.76
C GLU A 74 12.47 3.17 5.66
N PRO A 75 11.92 3.91 6.64
CA PRO A 75 11.28 3.42 7.85
C PRO A 75 9.89 2.82 7.60
N ALA A 76 9.50 1.84 8.42
CA ALA A 76 8.18 1.22 8.35
C ALA A 76 7.13 2.01 9.14
N GLU A 77 7.52 2.68 10.21
CA GLU A 77 6.63 3.33 11.16
C GLU A 77 5.66 4.33 10.53
N PRO A 78 6.05 5.18 9.57
CA PRO A 78 5.11 6.10 8.94
C PRO A 78 3.91 5.41 8.30
N PHE A 79 4.10 4.23 7.72
CA PHE A 79 3.02 3.45 7.13
C PHE A 79 2.11 2.83 8.20
N VAL A 80 2.69 2.39 9.30
CA VAL A 80 1.92 1.91 10.47
C VAL A 80 1.03 3.04 11.00
N TRP A 81 1.59 4.24 11.18
CA TRP A 81 0.83 5.39 11.67
C TRP A 81 -0.32 5.78 10.75
N LEU A 82 -0.13 5.71 9.43
CA LEU A 82 -1.21 5.97 8.48
C LEU A 82 -2.35 4.96 8.66
N THR A 83 -2.03 3.68 8.81
CA THR A 83 -3.01 2.63 9.04
C THR A 83 -3.75 2.85 10.36
N GLU A 84 -3.02 3.09 11.43
CA GLU A 84 -3.60 3.34 12.76
C GLU A 84 -4.52 4.56 12.78
N ALA A 85 -4.14 5.62 12.08
CA ALA A 85 -4.94 6.84 11.99
C ALA A 85 -6.29 6.58 11.29
N VAL A 86 -6.29 5.82 10.20
CA VAL A 86 -7.52 5.45 9.50
C VAL A 86 -8.40 4.56 10.37
N VAL A 87 -7.82 3.54 11.00
CA VAL A 87 -8.56 2.62 11.89
C VAL A 87 -9.12 3.35 13.10
N ALA A 88 -8.39 4.30 13.67
CA ALA A 88 -8.88 5.09 14.80
C ALA A 88 -10.12 5.90 14.42
N ARG A 89 -10.20 6.41 13.17
CA ARG A 89 -11.35 7.15 12.69
C ARG A 89 -12.51 6.26 12.24
N TRP A 90 -12.19 5.12 11.64
CA TRP A 90 -13.16 4.12 11.18
C TRP A 90 -12.87 2.75 11.78
N PRO A 91 -13.22 2.54 13.08
CA PRO A 91 -12.90 1.27 13.76
C PRO A 91 -13.56 0.03 13.14
N GLU A 92 -14.62 0.24 12.35
CA GLU A 92 -15.28 -0.82 11.60
C GLU A 92 -14.44 -1.37 10.43
N THR A 93 -13.27 -0.77 10.18
CA THR A 93 -12.37 -1.19 9.10
C THR A 93 -11.02 -1.67 9.65
N PRO A 94 -10.97 -2.79 10.41
CA PRO A 94 -9.69 -3.30 10.89
C PRO A 94 -8.83 -3.77 9.71
N PRO A 95 -7.49 -3.65 9.83
CA PRO A 95 -6.58 -4.11 8.76
C PRO A 95 -6.82 -5.59 8.44
N TYR A 96 -6.85 -5.93 7.17
CA TYR A 96 -7.05 -7.30 6.68
C TYR A 96 -8.31 -7.97 7.24
N GLY A 97 -9.36 -7.19 7.49
CA GLY A 97 -10.61 -7.69 8.07
C GLY A 97 -10.47 -8.23 9.50
N GLY A 98 -9.41 -7.85 10.22
CA GLY A 98 -9.13 -8.33 11.57
C GLY A 98 -8.41 -9.68 11.63
N ALA A 99 -7.92 -10.19 10.48
CA ALA A 99 -7.26 -11.49 10.41
C ALA A 99 -5.89 -11.53 11.11
N TYR A 100 -5.23 -10.37 11.27
CA TYR A 100 -3.90 -10.27 11.86
C TYR A 100 -3.86 -9.17 12.90
N ASP A 101 -3.14 -9.40 14.01
CA ASP A 101 -2.98 -8.43 15.09
C ASP A 101 -1.87 -7.41 14.84
N THR A 102 -0.91 -7.75 13.97
CA THR A 102 0.26 -6.92 13.70
C THR A 102 0.21 -6.33 12.31
N ILE A 103 0.51 -5.02 12.21
CA ILE A 103 0.64 -4.32 10.94
C ILE A 103 2.09 -4.44 10.48
N ILE A 104 2.29 -5.11 9.35
CA ILE A 104 3.61 -5.24 8.72
C ILE A 104 3.55 -4.57 7.35
N PRO A 105 4.00 -3.30 7.23
CA PRO A 105 4.04 -2.62 5.94
C PRO A 105 4.93 -3.38 4.96
N HIS A 106 4.45 -3.54 3.73
CA HIS A 106 5.18 -4.29 2.72
C HIS A 106 4.79 -3.86 1.31
N LEU A 107 5.75 -3.97 0.40
CA LEU A 107 5.54 -3.83 -1.03
C LEU A 107 5.63 -5.21 -1.64
N THR A 108 4.50 -5.77 -2.05
CA THR A 108 4.46 -7.10 -2.64
C THR A 108 5.15 -7.11 -3.99
N LEU A 109 6.13 -7.99 -4.17
CA LEU A 109 6.79 -8.25 -5.44
C LEU A 109 6.00 -9.25 -6.28
N GLY A 110 5.51 -10.29 -5.66
CA GLY A 110 4.79 -11.36 -6.32
C GLY A 110 4.64 -12.59 -5.45
N ARG A 111 4.15 -13.65 -6.07
CA ARG A 111 3.88 -14.91 -5.38
C ARG A 111 5.18 -15.67 -5.10
N ALA A 112 5.25 -16.32 -3.93
CA ALA A 112 6.34 -17.25 -3.62
C ALA A 112 6.37 -18.39 -4.65
N GLY A 113 7.56 -18.70 -5.13
CA GLY A 113 7.74 -19.69 -6.21
C GLY A 113 7.71 -19.08 -7.62
N VAL A 114 7.23 -17.85 -7.78
CA VAL A 114 7.28 -17.09 -9.04
C VAL A 114 8.40 -16.06 -9.01
N VAL A 115 8.55 -15.36 -7.88
CA VAL A 115 9.61 -14.35 -7.71
C VAL A 115 10.97 -15.01 -7.60
N GLU A 116 11.88 -14.63 -8.49
CA GLU A 116 13.27 -15.06 -8.47
C GLU A 116 14.09 -14.05 -7.66
N GLU A 117 14.41 -14.37 -6.39
CA GLU A 117 15.14 -13.46 -5.52
C GLU A 117 16.54 -13.11 -6.04
N SER A 118 17.18 -14.03 -6.74
CA SER A 118 18.49 -13.76 -7.37
C SER A 118 18.42 -12.65 -8.41
N ALA A 119 17.26 -12.42 -9.03
CA ALA A 119 17.03 -11.33 -9.96
C ALA A 119 16.98 -9.95 -9.30
N LEU A 120 16.91 -9.91 -7.95
CA LEU A 120 16.93 -8.66 -7.17
C LEU A 120 18.35 -8.15 -6.91
N ASP A 121 19.36 -8.98 -7.15
CA ASP A 121 20.76 -8.60 -7.00
C ASP A 121 21.09 -7.45 -7.95
N GLY A 122 21.59 -6.34 -7.40
CA GLY A 122 21.86 -5.13 -8.15
C GLY A 122 20.67 -4.22 -8.41
N GLU A 123 19.43 -4.68 -8.13
CA GLU A 123 18.22 -3.86 -8.23
C GLU A 123 17.92 -3.10 -6.93
N LEU A 124 18.40 -3.62 -5.80
CA LEU A 124 18.20 -3.03 -4.49
C LEU A 124 19.45 -2.29 -4.00
N PRO A 125 19.31 -1.23 -3.17
CA PRO A 125 18.06 -0.71 -2.66
C PRO A 125 17.31 0.11 -3.70
N LEU A 126 15.97 0.10 -3.59
CA LEU A 126 15.12 1.09 -4.26
C LEU A 126 14.85 2.22 -3.27
N THR A 127 14.76 3.44 -3.77
CA THR A 127 14.37 4.61 -2.96
C THR A 127 13.18 5.28 -3.59
N SER A 128 12.29 5.79 -2.75
CA SER A 128 11.09 6.51 -3.17
C SER A 128 10.76 7.59 -2.16
N ARG A 129 9.76 8.38 -2.46
CA ARG A 129 9.19 9.35 -1.53
C ARG A 129 7.69 9.16 -1.43
N ALA A 130 7.22 8.80 -0.25
CA ALA A 130 5.78 8.74 0.05
C ALA A 130 5.25 10.18 0.16
N ARG A 131 4.45 10.61 -0.81
CA ARG A 131 3.92 11.98 -0.90
C ARG A 131 2.42 12.06 -0.74
N ALA A 132 1.75 10.94 -0.93
CA ALA A 132 0.29 10.91 -0.94
C ALA A 132 -0.22 9.51 -0.65
N VAL A 133 -1.46 9.44 -0.22
CA VAL A 133 -2.22 8.20 -0.10
C VAL A 133 -3.27 8.17 -1.20
N THR A 134 -3.34 7.09 -1.95
CA THR A 134 -4.30 6.90 -3.04
C THR A 134 -5.43 5.99 -2.59
N LEU A 135 -6.64 6.42 -2.83
CA LEU A 135 -7.85 5.62 -2.67
C LEU A 135 -8.15 4.90 -3.98
N LEU A 136 -8.17 3.58 -3.95
CA LEU A 136 -8.65 2.76 -5.06
C LEU A 136 -10.04 2.23 -4.76
N VAL A 137 -10.85 2.13 -5.80
CA VAL A 137 -12.16 1.51 -5.74
C VAL A 137 -12.28 0.43 -6.80
N CYS A 138 -12.99 -0.65 -6.46
CA CYS A 138 -13.29 -1.73 -7.37
C CYS A 138 -14.78 -1.69 -7.69
N VAL A 139 -15.12 -1.37 -8.94
CA VAL A 139 -16.53 -1.15 -9.35
C VAL A 139 -17.17 -2.42 -9.88
N ASP A 140 -16.37 -3.27 -10.56
CA ASP A 140 -16.84 -4.48 -11.26
C ASP A 140 -16.44 -5.79 -10.56
N GLY A 141 -15.78 -5.73 -9.41
CA GLY A 141 -15.27 -6.89 -8.67
C GLY A 141 -13.94 -7.45 -9.20
N GLU A 142 -13.39 -6.91 -10.29
CA GLU A 142 -12.17 -7.41 -10.90
C GLU A 142 -11.06 -6.37 -10.99
N ARG A 143 -11.39 -5.16 -11.45
CA ARG A 143 -10.42 -4.10 -11.68
C ARG A 143 -10.57 -2.97 -10.69
N TRP A 144 -9.42 -2.47 -10.23
CA TRP A 144 -9.33 -1.33 -9.34
C TRP A 144 -8.98 -0.08 -10.13
N THR A 145 -9.61 1.02 -9.78
CA THR A 145 -9.33 2.33 -10.36
C THR A 145 -9.04 3.35 -9.28
N GLU A 146 -8.14 4.28 -9.61
CA GLU A 146 -7.86 5.41 -8.74
C GLU A 146 -9.11 6.30 -8.63
N SER A 147 -9.53 6.54 -7.39
CA SER A 147 -10.66 7.41 -7.09
C SER A 147 -10.22 8.80 -6.66
N GLU A 148 -9.24 8.87 -5.76
CA GLU A 148 -8.70 10.14 -5.28
C GLU A 148 -7.31 9.98 -4.71
N VAL A 149 -6.49 11.02 -4.82
CA VAL A 149 -5.16 11.11 -4.22
C VAL A 149 -5.18 12.16 -3.12
N PHE A 150 -4.76 11.77 -1.93
CA PHE A 150 -4.71 12.65 -0.75
C PHE A 150 -3.25 12.98 -0.42
N PRO A 151 -2.84 14.25 -0.56
CA PRO A 151 -1.47 14.63 -0.25
C PRO A 151 -1.15 14.47 1.25
N LEU A 152 0.07 14.03 1.54
CA LEU A 152 0.70 14.16 2.85
C LEU A 152 1.19 15.59 3.05
N ALA A 153 1.59 15.90 4.27
CA ALA A 153 2.09 17.25 4.59
C ALA A 153 3.44 17.57 3.93
#